data_dc6af62422f45058e80fb68ee0630af7
#
_entry.id   dc6af62422f45058e80fb68ee0630af7
#
_cell.length_a   1.000
_cell.length_b   1.000
_cell.length_c   1.000
_cell.angle_alpha   90.00
_cell.angle_beta   90.00
_cell.angle_gamma   90.00
#
_symmetry.space_group_name_H-M   'P 1'
#
loop_
_entity.id
_entity.type
_entity.pdbx_description
1 polymer ?
#
loop_
_entity_poly.entity_id
_entity_poly.type
_entity_poly.pdbx_seq_one_letter_code
_entity_poly.pdbx_strand_id
1 'polypeptide(L)'
;MRVVFMGTPRFAAEILDELAEFHEIAAVYTRPDAVRGRGKALVPSPVKEVAERRGFPVRTPRTLRDAAVLSELAAFAPDVICVAAYGAILPKEVLDLPPFGCLNVHGSLLPRWRGAAPIERAILAGDEEIGVCIMAMEEGLDTGDYCVCRSLPAGSRTAAELTEELAALGASSLLTALAQAEGGNLRWVAQDEALVTYAE
;
A
#
# COMPACT_ATOMS: atom_id res chain seq x y z
N MET A 1 2.58 -14.62 -8.80
CA MET A 1 2.30 -13.39 -9.59
C MET A 1 3.56 -12.57 -9.81
N ARG A 2 3.59 -11.83 -10.90
CA ARG A 2 4.56 -10.79 -11.22
C ARG A 2 4.05 -9.45 -10.69
N VAL A 3 4.72 -8.88 -9.71
CA VAL A 3 4.25 -7.72 -8.94
C VAL A 3 5.09 -6.49 -9.23
N VAL A 4 4.45 -5.34 -9.47
CA VAL A 4 5.06 -4.05 -9.25
C VAL A 4 4.59 -3.55 -7.89
N PHE A 5 5.53 -3.14 -7.03
CA PHE A 5 5.23 -2.60 -5.70
C PHE A 5 5.40 -1.08 -5.68
N MET A 6 4.44 -0.38 -5.07
CA MET A 6 4.49 1.07 -4.89
C MET A 6 4.33 1.43 -3.42
N GLY A 7 5.33 2.05 -2.83
CA GLY A 7 5.31 2.42 -1.41
C GLY A 7 6.44 3.35 -1.03
N THR A 8 6.39 3.93 0.18
CA THR A 8 7.40 4.90 0.60
C THR A 8 7.88 4.68 2.05
N PRO A 9 7.03 4.72 3.11
CA PRO A 9 7.47 4.67 4.50
C PRO A 9 7.83 3.25 4.96
N ARG A 10 8.27 3.15 6.23
CA ARG A 10 8.65 1.88 6.85
C ARG A 10 7.53 0.83 6.81
N PHE A 11 6.30 1.23 7.06
CA PHE A 11 5.12 0.39 6.90
C PHE A 11 5.10 -0.35 5.55
N ALA A 12 5.34 0.39 4.46
CA ALA A 12 5.38 -0.20 3.12
C ALA A 12 6.64 -1.06 2.88
N ALA A 13 7.77 -0.68 3.49
CA ALA A 13 9.02 -1.42 3.35
C ALA A 13 8.93 -2.82 3.96
N GLU A 14 8.26 -2.97 5.10
CA GLU A 14 8.02 -4.26 5.75
C GLU A 14 7.09 -5.14 4.92
N ILE A 15 6.04 -4.55 4.33
CA ILE A 15 5.13 -5.26 3.42
C ILE A 15 5.88 -5.74 2.16
N LEU A 16 6.72 -4.90 1.57
CA LEU A 16 7.53 -5.27 0.40
C LEU A 16 8.48 -6.44 0.73
N ASP A 17 9.14 -6.38 1.88
CA ASP A 17 10.14 -7.37 2.29
C ASP A 17 9.50 -8.76 2.44
N GLU A 18 8.31 -8.83 3.05
CA GLU A 18 7.54 -10.06 3.19
C GLU A 18 6.96 -10.54 1.84
N LEU A 19 6.40 -9.64 1.04
CA LEU A 19 5.82 -9.97 -0.27
C LEU A 19 6.85 -10.60 -1.22
N ALA A 20 8.09 -10.14 -1.14
CA ALA A 20 9.21 -10.60 -1.96
C ALA A 20 9.65 -12.05 -1.68
N GLU A 21 9.23 -12.66 -0.56
CA GLU A 21 9.48 -14.08 -0.27
C GLU A 21 8.57 -15.02 -1.10
N PHE A 22 7.43 -14.51 -1.58
CA PHE A 22 6.39 -15.33 -2.19
C PHE A 22 6.10 -14.97 -3.65
N HIS A 23 6.48 -13.77 -4.10
CA HIS A 23 6.15 -13.27 -5.43
C HIS A 23 7.36 -12.65 -6.13
N GLU A 24 7.35 -12.66 -7.45
CA GLU A 24 8.34 -11.97 -8.28
C GLU A 24 8.10 -10.47 -8.25
N ILE A 25 9.05 -9.71 -7.69
CA ILE A 25 9.00 -8.25 -7.70
C ILE A 25 9.69 -7.73 -8.97
N ALA A 26 8.89 -7.33 -9.95
CA ALA A 26 9.37 -6.85 -11.24
C ALA A 26 10.01 -5.46 -11.16
N ALA A 27 9.44 -4.59 -10.35
CA ALA A 27 9.96 -3.26 -10.05
C ALA A 27 9.34 -2.70 -8.77
N VAL A 28 10.04 -1.72 -8.18
CA VAL A 28 9.59 -0.99 -7.00
C VAL A 28 9.54 0.49 -7.32
N TYR A 29 8.40 1.10 -7.11
CA TYR A 29 8.17 2.54 -7.24
C TYR A 29 8.08 3.17 -5.87
N THR A 30 8.85 4.22 -5.63
CA THR A 30 8.84 4.96 -4.37
C THR A 30 9.02 6.45 -4.61
N ARG A 31 8.76 7.29 -3.60
CA ARG A 31 8.97 8.73 -3.74
C ARG A 31 10.46 9.04 -3.86
N PRO A 32 10.82 10.13 -4.57
CA PRO A 32 12.21 10.58 -4.64
C PRO A 32 12.81 10.79 -3.25
N ASP A 33 14.13 10.65 -3.17
CA ASP A 33 14.88 10.94 -1.96
C ASP A 33 14.57 12.36 -1.47
N ALA A 34 14.42 12.52 -0.18
CA ALA A 34 14.00 13.78 0.43
C ALA A 34 14.90 14.13 1.63
N VAL A 35 14.99 15.42 1.93
CA VAL A 35 15.64 15.86 3.16
C VAL A 35 14.81 15.44 4.35
N ARG A 36 15.40 14.67 5.27
CA ARG A 36 14.78 14.25 6.51
C ARG A 36 15.57 14.73 7.71
N GLY A 37 14.85 15.14 8.75
CA GLY A 37 15.46 15.66 9.97
C GLY A 37 16.10 17.04 9.81
N ARG A 38 17.08 17.37 10.66
CA ARG A 38 17.73 18.68 10.74
C ARG A 38 18.91 18.86 9.75
N GLY A 39 19.24 17.82 8.99
CA GLY A 39 20.32 17.84 7.99
C GLY A 39 19.85 18.35 6.62
N LYS A 40 20.83 18.58 5.71
CA LYS A 40 20.56 18.91 4.29
C LYS A 40 20.75 17.69 3.36
N ALA A 41 21.12 16.55 3.90
CA ALA A 41 21.35 15.34 3.12
C ALA A 41 20.04 14.75 2.61
N LEU A 42 20.05 14.33 1.36
CA LEU A 42 18.96 13.51 0.80
C LEU A 42 19.04 12.10 1.41
N VAL A 43 17.93 11.63 1.88
CA VAL A 43 17.79 10.31 2.51
C VAL A 43 16.85 9.48 1.64
N PRO A 44 17.22 8.24 1.28
CA PRO A 44 16.33 7.33 0.55
C PRO A 44 15.08 7.00 1.38
N SER A 45 14.03 6.58 0.69
CA SER A 45 12.86 6.05 1.39
C SER A 45 13.19 4.66 1.97
N PRO A 46 12.54 4.25 3.07
CA PRO A 46 12.67 2.89 3.59
C PRO A 46 12.39 1.80 2.55
N VAL A 47 11.42 2.03 1.66
CA VAL A 47 11.12 1.12 0.54
C VAL A 47 12.29 1.04 -0.44
N LYS A 48 12.94 2.16 -0.76
CA LYS A 48 14.13 2.18 -1.63
C LYS A 48 15.27 1.37 -1.02
N GLU A 49 15.52 1.53 0.29
CA GLU A 49 16.57 0.78 1.00
C GLU A 49 16.34 -0.74 0.94
N VAL A 50 15.10 -1.20 1.14
CA VAL A 50 14.75 -2.61 1.01
C VAL A 50 14.93 -3.08 -0.43
N ALA A 51 14.42 -2.33 -1.40
CA ALA A 51 14.48 -2.70 -2.80
C ALA A 51 15.94 -2.82 -3.32
N GLU A 52 16.79 -1.87 -2.96
CA GLU A 52 18.22 -1.89 -3.32
C GLU A 52 18.96 -3.06 -2.65
N ARG A 53 18.70 -3.33 -1.36
CA ARG A 53 19.27 -4.47 -0.63
C ARG A 53 18.87 -5.81 -1.29
N ARG A 54 17.66 -5.91 -1.80
CA ARG A 54 17.13 -7.10 -2.47
C ARG A 54 17.50 -7.17 -3.97
N GLY A 55 18.08 -6.11 -4.53
CA GLY A 55 18.46 -6.04 -5.94
C GLY A 55 17.29 -5.83 -6.91
N PHE A 56 16.17 -5.28 -6.43
CA PHE A 56 15.02 -4.99 -7.30
C PHE A 56 15.24 -3.70 -8.10
N PRO A 57 14.72 -3.61 -9.34
CA PRO A 57 14.67 -2.36 -10.08
C PRO A 57 13.89 -1.29 -9.33
N VAL A 58 14.52 -0.15 -9.03
CA VAL A 58 13.90 0.98 -8.31
C VAL A 58 13.60 2.11 -9.27
N ARG A 59 12.42 2.71 -9.12
CA ARG A 59 11.96 3.89 -9.85
C ARG A 59 11.45 4.94 -8.87
N THR A 60 11.85 6.18 -9.09
CA THR A 60 11.49 7.32 -8.22
C THR A 60 10.91 8.48 -9.03
N PRO A 61 9.85 8.26 -9.83
CA PRO A 61 9.28 9.31 -10.65
C PRO A 61 8.63 10.39 -9.77
N ARG A 62 8.68 11.64 -10.24
CA ARG A 62 7.95 12.74 -9.58
C ARG A 62 6.44 12.62 -9.80
N THR A 63 6.05 12.07 -10.94
CA THR A 63 4.66 11.85 -11.34
C THR A 63 4.54 10.55 -12.14
N LEU A 64 3.41 9.88 -11.99
CA LEU A 64 3.04 8.71 -12.79
C LEU A 64 2.28 9.09 -14.08
N ARG A 65 2.09 10.39 -14.36
CA ARG A 65 1.38 10.90 -15.56
C ARG A 65 2.30 11.08 -16.77
N ASP A 66 3.60 10.93 -16.60
CA ASP A 66 4.58 11.03 -17.68
C ASP A 66 4.47 9.81 -18.59
N ALA A 67 4.36 10.03 -19.90
CA ALA A 67 4.22 8.97 -20.89
C ALA A 67 5.41 7.98 -20.89
N ALA A 68 6.63 8.47 -20.64
CA ALA A 68 7.81 7.63 -20.52
C ALA A 68 7.74 6.72 -19.29
N VAL A 69 7.26 7.25 -18.15
CA VAL A 69 7.05 6.48 -16.93
C VAL A 69 5.97 5.43 -17.12
N LEU A 70 4.86 5.77 -17.76
CA LEU A 70 3.78 4.82 -18.07
C LEU A 70 4.27 3.71 -19.02
N SER A 71 5.04 4.05 -20.04
CA SER A 71 5.60 3.08 -20.97
C SER A 71 6.58 2.12 -20.29
N GLU A 72 7.43 2.64 -19.39
CA GLU A 72 8.36 1.82 -18.61
C GLU A 72 7.60 0.90 -17.63
N LEU A 73 6.58 1.43 -16.94
CA LEU A 73 5.74 0.65 -16.03
C LEU A 73 5.05 -0.51 -16.77
N ALA A 74 4.49 -0.22 -17.95
CA ALA A 74 3.87 -1.24 -18.79
C ALA A 74 4.86 -2.31 -19.26
N ALA A 75 6.12 -1.94 -19.54
CA ALA A 75 7.17 -2.86 -19.95
C ALA A 75 7.56 -3.89 -18.86
N PHE A 76 7.30 -3.59 -17.58
CA PHE A 76 7.45 -4.58 -16.51
C PHE A 76 6.38 -5.67 -16.56
N ALA A 77 5.31 -5.49 -17.32
CA ALA A 77 4.21 -6.44 -17.50
C ALA A 77 3.69 -7.02 -16.15
N PRO A 78 3.27 -6.19 -15.19
CA PRO A 78 2.78 -6.69 -13.91
C PRO A 78 1.44 -7.42 -14.06
N ASP A 79 1.29 -8.51 -13.31
CA ASP A 79 -0.02 -9.13 -13.11
C ASP A 79 -0.89 -8.27 -12.18
N VAL A 80 -0.26 -7.65 -11.18
CA VAL A 80 -0.89 -6.82 -10.16
C VAL A 80 0.06 -5.70 -9.74
N ILE A 81 -0.49 -4.55 -9.37
CA ILE A 81 0.26 -3.51 -8.67
C ILE A 81 -0.17 -3.51 -7.20
N CYS A 82 0.78 -3.74 -6.29
CA CYS A 82 0.55 -3.67 -4.85
C CYS A 82 1.01 -2.33 -4.31
N VAL A 83 0.15 -1.65 -3.59
CA VAL A 83 0.38 -0.30 -3.09
C VAL A 83 0.29 -0.28 -1.56
N ALA A 84 1.21 0.42 -0.91
CA ALA A 84 1.13 0.71 0.52
C ALA A 84 1.74 2.09 0.78
N ALA A 85 0.94 3.06 1.19
CA ALA A 85 1.37 4.42 1.53
C ALA A 85 2.37 4.99 0.51
N TYR A 86 2.05 4.96 -0.77
CA TYR A 86 2.93 5.44 -1.85
C TYR A 86 3.11 6.96 -1.82
N GLY A 87 2.07 7.70 -1.44
CA GLY A 87 2.09 9.16 -1.33
C GLY A 87 2.00 9.90 -2.68
N ALA A 88 1.39 9.27 -3.67
CA ALA A 88 1.03 9.90 -4.93
C ALA A 88 -0.25 9.25 -5.49
N ILE A 89 -1.02 10.04 -6.22
CA ILE A 89 -2.23 9.57 -6.91
C ILE A 89 -1.82 8.71 -8.11
N LEU A 90 -2.44 7.55 -8.25
CA LEU A 90 -2.32 6.70 -9.44
C LEU A 90 -3.32 7.19 -10.50
N PRO A 91 -2.85 7.60 -11.68
CA PRO A 91 -3.74 7.96 -12.77
C PRO A 91 -4.45 6.73 -13.33
N LYS A 92 -5.56 6.95 -14.05
CA LYS A 92 -6.39 5.86 -14.59
C LYS A 92 -5.61 4.86 -15.45
N GLU A 93 -4.65 5.36 -16.23
CA GLU A 93 -3.77 4.53 -17.07
C GLU A 93 -2.93 3.54 -16.26
N VAL A 94 -2.58 3.86 -15.01
CA VAL A 94 -1.89 2.94 -14.09
C VAL A 94 -2.88 1.98 -13.46
N LEU A 95 -4.06 2.48 -13.05
CA LEU A 95 -5.09 1.65 -12.41
C LEU A 95 -5.59 0.53 -13.35
N ASP A 96 -5.72 0.83 -14.62
CA ASP A 96 -6.22 -0.11 -15.64
C ASP A 96 -5.14 -1.02 -16.24
N LEU A 97 -3.85 -0.81 -15.88
CA LEU A 97 -2.74 -1.51 -16.51
C LEU A 97 -2.67 -3.01 -16.18
N PRO A 98 -2.68 -3.44 -14.91
CA PRO A 98 -2.51 -4.85 -14.58
C PRO A 98 -3.85 -5.61 -14.60
N PRO A 99 -3.85 -6.86 -15.07
CA PRO A 99 -5.08 -7.66 -15.18
C PRO A 99 -5.77 -7.92 -13.83
N PHE A 100 -5.03 -7.98 -12.72
CA PHE A 100 -5.60 -8.10 -11.37
C PHE A 100 -5.77 -6.75 -10.67
N GLY A 101 -5.61 -5.63 -11.39
CA GLY A 101 -5.81 -4.28 -10.86
C GLY A 101 -4.71 -3.83 -9.89
N CYS A 102 -4.98 -2.73 -9.20
CA CYS A 102 -4.13 -2.17 -8.18
C CYS A 102 -4.75 -2.44 -6.81
N LEU A 103 -4.01 -3.10 -5.92
CA LEU A 103 -4.43 -3.44 -4.55
C LEU A 103 -3.68 -2.56 -3.56
N ASN A 104 -4.42 -1.87 -2.69
CA ASN A 104 -3.82 -1.05 -1.64
C ASN A 104 -3.98 -1.73 -0.27
N VAL A 105 -2.89 -1.73 0.50
CA VAL A 105 -2.91 -2.06 1.93
C VAL A 105 -3.24 -0.80 2.69
N HIS A 106 -4.49 -0.65 3.08
CA HIS A 106 -4.97 0.52 3.82
C HIS A 106 -4.98 0.25 5.32
N GLY A 107 -4.37 1.15 6.10
CA GLY A 107 -4.16 0.99 7.55
C GLY A 107 -5.39 1.32 8.40
N SER A 108 -6.59 0.92 7.97
CA SER A 108 -7.81 1.03 8.76
C SER A 108 -8.81 -0.09 8.47
N LEU A 109 -9.84 -0.18 9.28
CA LEU A 109 -11.02 -0.99 9.04
C LEU A 109 -12.03 -0.18 8.21
N LEU A 110 -11.87 -0.23 6.88
CA LEU A 110 -12.75 0.50 5.95
C LEU A 110 -14.23 0.11 6.16
N PRO A 111 -15.15 1.08 6.00
CA PRO A 111 -14.98 2.41 5.43
C PRO A 111 -14.53 3.52 6.41
N ARG A 112 -14.17 3.13 7.64
CA ARG A 112 -13.66 4.08 8.63
C ARG A 112 -12.23 4.50 8.30
N TRP A 113 -11.94 5.78 8.44
CA TRP A 113 -10.62 6.39 8.27
C TRP A 113 -10.04 6.27 6.84
N ARG A 114 -10.83 6.61 5.81
CA ARG A 114 -10.25 6.88 4.48
C ARG A 114 -9.26 8.04 4.57
N GLY A 115 -8.14 8.00 3.86
CA GLY A 115 -7.16 9.08 3.78
C GLY A 115 -5.78 8.75 4.33
N ALA A 116 -5.01 9.80 4.68
CA ALA A 116 -3.57 9.71 4.81
C ALA A 116 -3.04 9.20 6.16
N ALA A 117 -3.79 9.37 7.26
CA ALA A 117 -3.31 9.09 8.62
C ALA A 117 -4.28 8.21 9.43
N PRO A 118 -4.70 7.04 8.92
CA PRO A 118 -5.75 6.24 9.53
C PRO A 118 -5.38 5.70 10.91
N ILE A 119 -4.13 5.29 11.12
CA ILE A 119 -3.65 4.71 12.39
C ILE A 119 -3.69 5.75 13.51
N GLU A 120 -3.12 6.93 13.24
CA GLU A 120 -3.10 8.03 14.21
C GLU A 120 -4.52 8.50 14.56
N ARG A 121 -5.41 8.54 13.56
CA ARG A 121 -6.81 8.94 13.77
C ARG A 121 -7.59 7.91 14.58
N ALA A 122 -7.39 6.62 14.35
CA ALA A 122 -8.00 5.57 15.15
C ALA A 122 -7.59 5.65 16.63
N ILE A 123 -6.28 5.87 16.88
CA ILE A 123 -5.76 6.06 18.25
C ILE A 123 -6.38 7.30 18.91
N LEU A 124 -6.39 8.45 18.22
CA LEU A 124 -6.95 9.69 18.74
C LEU A 124 -8.45 9.60 19.01
N ALA A 125 -9.17 8.79 18.24
CA ALA A 125 -10.59 8.53 18.47
C ALA A 125 -10.87 7.53 19.59
N GLY A 126 -9.85 6.84 20.10
CA GLY A 126 -10.00 5.82 21.12
C GLY A 126 -10.62 4.53 20.60
N ASP A 127 -10.38 4.21 19.32
CA ASP A 127 -10.88 2.97 18.74
C ASP A 127 -10.31 1.76 19.49
N GLU A 128 -11.16 0.84 19.92
CA GLU A 128 -10.75 -0.37 20.66
C GLU A 128 -10.06 -1.37 19.76
N GLU A 129 -10.47 -1.43 18.49
CA GLU A 129 -9.86 -2.23 17.44
C GLU A 129 -9.37 -1.35 16.30
N ILE A 130 -8.21 -1.69 15.79
CA ILE A 130 -7.63 -1.12 14.58
C ILE A 130 -7.28 -2.25 13.62
N GLY A 131 -7.05 -1.93 12.35
CA GLY A 131 -6.76 -3.00 11.40
C GLY A 131 -6.26 -2.52 10.08
N VAL A 132 -6.23 -3.45 9.15
CA VAL A 132 -5.88 -3.22 7.75
C VAL A 132 -6.93 -3.84 6.85
N CYS A 133 -7.22 -3.17 5.73
CA CYS A 133 -8.01 -3.72 4.65
C CYS A 133 -7.20 -3.73 3.36
N ILE A 134 -7.32 -4.81 2.58
CA ILE A 134 -6.84 -4.87 1.20
C ILE A 134 -8.00 -4.43 0.32
N MET A 135 -7.79 -3.36 -0.41
CA MET A 135 -8.84 -2.74 -1.22
C MET A 135 -8.39 -2.56 -2.68
N ALA A 136 -9.35 -2.58 -3.61
CA ALA A 136 -9.13 -2.16 -4.97
C ALA A 136 -8.90 -0.64 -5.02
N MET A 137 -7.92 -0.19 -5.79
CA MET A 137 -7.73 1.23 -6.01
C MET A 137 -8.57 1.74 -7.16
N GLU A 138 -9.17 2.88 -6.95
CA GLU A 138 -9.97 3.63 -7.91
C GLU A 138 -9.50 5.10 -7.96
N GLU A 139 -10.13 5.93 -8.78
CA GLU A 139 -9.81 7.36 -8.87
C GLU A 139 -10.17 8.15 -7.61
N GLY A 140 -11.10 7.62 -6.79
CA GLY A 140 -11.50 8.21 -5.51
C GLY A 140 -10.51 7.94 -4.38
N LEU A 141 -10.56 8.76 -3.33
CA LEU A 141 -9.72 8.59 -2.14
C LEU A 141 -10.23 7.42 -1.30
N ASP A 142 -9.58 6.28 -1.40
CA ASP A 142 -9.87 5.05 -0.65
C ASP A 142 -11.35 4.60 -0.74
N THR A 143 -11.96 4.78 -1.91
CA THR A 143 -13.38 4.49 -2.15
C THR A 143 -13.65 3.09 -2.68
N GLY A 144 -12.63 2.41 -3.19
CA GLY A 144 -12.79 1.10 -3.81
C GLY A 144 -13.23 0.01 -2.82
N ASP A 145 -13.80 -1.04 -3.37
CA ASP A 145 -14.21 -2.22 -2.60
C ASP A 145 -13.02 -2.87 -1.90
N TYR A 146 -13.23 -3.48 -0.75
CA TYR A 146 -12.22 -4.26 -0.07
C TYR A 146 -12.50 -5.77 -0.15
N CYS A 147 -11.46 -6.59 -0.01
CA CYS A 147 -11.58 -8.04 -0.11
C CYS A 147 -11.13 -8.78 1.15
N VAL A 148 -10.15 -8.28 1.84
CA VAL A 148 -9.63 -8.85 3.09
C VAL A 148 -9.48 -7.73 4.09
N CYS A 149 -10.15 -7.84 5.25
CA CYS A 149 -9.91 -6.98 6.40
C CYS A 149 -9.53 -7.82 7.61
N ARG A 150 -8.55 -7.36 8.38
CA ARG A 150 -8.14 -7.99 9.63
C ARG A 150 -7.91 -6.92 10.69
N SER A 151 -8.27 -7.22 11.93
CA SER A 151 -8.11 -6.32 13.07
C SER A 151 -7.23 -6.90 14.17
N LEU A 152 -6.80 -6.02 15.04
CA LEU A 152 -6.16 -6.33 16.30
C LEU A 152 -6.61 -5.30 17.36
N PRO A 153 -6.61 -5.67 18.66
CA PRO A 153 -6.93 -4.71 19.72
C PRO A 153 -5.92 -3.56 19.74
N ALA A 154 -6.37 -2.31 19.85
CA ALA A 154 -5.47 -1.17 19.98
C ALA A 154 -4.68 -1.22 21.29
N GLY A 155 -5.36 -1.49 22.41
CA GLY A 155 -4.75 -1.56 23.73
C GLY A 155 -4.08 -0.25 24.12
N SER A 156 -2.95 -0.36 24.84
CA SER A 156 -2.14 0.79 25.28
C SER A 156 -0.91 1.05 24.41
N ARG A 157 -0.87 0.49 23.21
CA ARG A 157 0.28 0.59 22.30
C ARG A 157 0.40 1.98 21.70
N THR A 158 1.62 2.38 21.43
CA THR A 158 1.94 3.62 20.70
C THR A 158 1.62 3.48 19.21
N ALA A 159 1.52 4.59 18.51
CA ALA A 159 1.35 4.59 17.05
C ALA A 159 2.48 3.85 16.33
N ALA A 160 3.71 3.93 16.83
CA ALA A 160 4.85 3.23 16.24
C ALA A 160 4.71 1.70 16.36
N GLU A 161 4.39 1.20 17.55
CA GLU A 161 4.17 -0.23 17.79
C GLU A 161 3.02 -0.77 16.95
N LEU A 162 1.89 -0.03 16.91
CA LEU A 162 0.74 -0.41 16.10
C LEU A 162 1.06 -0.41 14.60
N THR A 163 1.86 0.55 14.14
CA THR A 163 2.27 0.61 12.72
C THR A 163 3.09 -0.63 12.34
N GLU A 164 4.00 -1.09 13.19
CA GLU A 164 4.78 -2.31 12.94
C GLU A 164 3.90 -3.56 12.92
N GLU A 165 3.01 -3.71 13.90
CA GLU A 165 2.07 -4.85 13.94
C GLU A 165 1.11 -4.85 12.74
N LEU A 166 0.60 -3.67 12.35
CA LEU A 166 -0.27 -3.52 11.20
C LEU A 166 0.46 -3.74 9.87
N ALA A 167 1.76 -3.44 9.78
CA ALA A 167 2.54 -3.78 8.60
C ALA A 167 2.62 -5.30 8.39
N ALA A 168 2.91 -6.07 9.44
CA ALA A 168 2.92 -7.52 9.39
C ALA A 168 1.54 -8.10 9.08
N LEU A 169 0.48 -7.55 9.70
CA LEU A 169 -0.91 -7.93 9.43
C LEU A 169 -1.31 -7.60 7.99
N GLY A 170 -0.87 -6.45 7.48
CA GLY A 170 -1.08 -5.99 6.11
C GLY A 170 -0.40 -6.88 5.08
N ALA A 171 0.85 -7.25 5.32
CA ALA A 171 1.59 -8.19 4.47
C ALA A 171 0.88 -9.54 4.37
N SER A 172 0.51 -10.14 5.49
CA SER A 172 -0.19 -11.42 5.51
C SER A 172 -1.58 -11.35 4.89
N SER A 173 -2.28 -10.22 5.04
CA SER A 173 -3.58 -9.96 4.39
C SER A 173 -3.44 -9.81 2.88
N LEU A 174 -2.40 -9.09 2.42
CA LEU A 174 -2.11 -8.93 1.00
C LEU A 174 -1.77 -10.28 0.36
N LEU A 175 -0.93 -11.10 0.97
CA LEU A 175 -0.62 -12.46 0.49
C LEU A 175 -1.89 -13.32 0.39
N THR A 176 -2.81 -13.20 1.36
CA THR A 176 -4.10 -13.88 1.32
C THR A 176 -4.94 -13.42 0.12
N ALA A 177 -5.02 -12.09 -0.12
CA ALA A 177 -5.76 -11.53 -1.24
C ALA A 177 -5.18 -11.97 -2.60
N LEU A 178 -3.86 -11.97 -2.74
CA LEU A 178 -3.18 -12.41 -3.95
C LEU A 178 -3.41 -13.90 -4.23
N ALA A 179 -3.32 -14.75 -3.21
CA ALA A 179 -3.62 -16.18 -3.36
C ALA A 179 -5.09 -16.42 -3.77
N GLN A 180 -6.04 -15.65 -3.22
CA GLN A 180 -7.45 -15.71 -3.62
C GLN A 180 -7.65 -15.24 -5.05
N ALA A 181 -6.94 -14.19 -5.48
CA ALA A 181 -6.98 -13.68 -6.85
C ALA A 181 -6.47 -14.72 -7.85
N GLU A 182 -5.32 -15.33 -7.58
CA GLU A 182 -4.75 -16.43 -8.41
C GLU A 182 -5.70 -17.63 -8.50
N GLY A 183 -6.37 -17.96 -7.38
CA GLY A 183 -7.34 -19.03 -7.32
C GLY A 183 -8.73 -18.71 -7.90
N GLY A 184 -8.96 -17.47 -8.33
CA GLY A 184 -10.27 -17.01 -8.82
C GLY A 184 -11.35 -16.92 -7.73
N ASN A 185 -10.93 -16.84 -6.46
CA ASN A 185 -11.82 -16.85 -5.28
C ASN A 185 -11.93 -15.48 -4.60
N LEU A 186 -11.28 -14.46 -5.14
CA LEU A 186 -11.31 -13.12 -4.57
C LEU A 186 -12.75 -12.59 -4.56
N ARG A 187 -13.20 -12.13 -3.41
CA ARG A 187 -14.55 -11.57 -3.24
C ARG A 187 -14.45 -10.12 -2.75
N TRP A 188 -15.10 -9.25 -3.47
CA TRP A 188 -15.16 -7.83 -3.17
C TRP A 188 -16.39 -7.52 -2.32
N VAL A 189 -16.20 -6.62 -1.37
CA VAL A 189 -17.26 -6.10 -0.48
C VAL A 189 -17.29 -4.58 -0.68
N ALA A 190 -18.44 -4.07 -1.10
CA ALA A 190 -18.66 -2.64 -1.24
C ALA A 190 -18.61 -1.95 0.12
N GLN A 191 -18.00 -0.77 0.17
CA GLN A 191 -17.97 0.04 1.38
C GLN A 191 -19.35 0.66 1.65
N ASP A 192 -19.81 0.62 2.90
CA ASP A 192 -21.04 1.30 3.33
C ASP A 192 -20.77 2.81 3.48
N GLU A 193 -21.28 3.61 2.55
CA GLU A 193 -21.09 5.06 2.54
C GLU A 193 -21.66 5.76 3.78
N ALA A 194 -22.62 5.14 4.48
CA ALA A 194 -23.16 5.70 5.72
C ALA A 194 -22.18 5.65 6.90
N LEU A 195 -21.15 4.79 6.81
CA LEU A 195 -20.16 4.57 7.87
C LEU A 195 -18.80 5.21 7.56
N VAL A 196 -18.68 5.93 6.46
CA VAL A 196 -17.42 6.56 6.03
C VAL A 196 -16.98 7.64 7.02
N THR A 197 -15.71 7.58 7.40
CA THR A 197 -15.01 8.67 8.08
C THR A 197 -13.65 8.93 7.42
N TYR A 198 -13.06 10.09 7.68
CA TYR A 198 -11.82 10.50 7.02
C TYR A 198 -10.69 10.75 8.03
N ALA A 199 -9.49 10.39 7.60
CA ALA A 199 -8.23 10.61 8.31
C ALA A 199 -7.38 11.63 7.53
N GLU A 200 -7.63 12.91 7.81
CA GLU A 200 -6.89 14.05 7.26
C GLU A 200 -5.54 14.24 7.99
#